data_69549e55805e88d4ce60333b847bea5f
#
_entry.id   69549e55805e88d4ce60333b847bea5f
#
_cell.length_a   1.000
_cell.length_b   1.000
_cell.length_c   1.000
_cell.angle_alpha   90.00
_cell.angle_beta   90.00
_cell.angle_gamma   90.00
#
_symmetry.space_group_name_H-M   'P 1'
#
loop_
_entity.id
_entity.type
_entity.pdbx_description
1 polymer ?
#
loop_
_entity_poly.entity_id
_entity_poly.type
_entity_poly.pdbx_seq_one_letter_code
_entity_poly.pdbx_strand_id
1 'polypeptide(L)'
;MRGEDPAAIRILDLSKPTRESVAESGVAYIKTDVSDKNAVAQAFATSWPDSVQALPLTVFHTVAYINPSERKAAFLSPYIKVNIEGTRNMLDATKKAGADCFVATSSASVGLRPPSYFPWPWQAYPKDIYQYLPNADPKALDLPLEGYGACYAWTKAQAEQLVRGANTARFRTGVIRPGHGAFFIKHRSNRRGGSPTWLSNVISHFVNAQNVSIGHLAFEHALLQKDSRVGGNAYCVLDPNPPIIYGSLYKMLSNMAHPSTPINFPEIPQITVLLMAYVIEQYQLLRRKILPAVPALSADLTFLQPAVFNLSSPHIVYTDDRAQKEIGYKAPITTSEGLALAVLDWNEKAEAKVKATDASASDLQEEKVVPEPPMIR
;
A
#
# COMPACT_ATOMS: atom_id res chain seq x y z
N MET A 1 -0.64 -19.54 8.52
CA MET A 1 -2.09 -19.30 8.55
C MET A 1 -2.62 -19.88 9.85
N ARG A 2 -3.60 -19.22 10.51
CA ARG A 2 -4.19 -19.71 11.77
C ARG A 2 -5.03 -20.99 11.62
N GLY A 3 -5.34 -21.43 10.39
CA GLY A 3 -6.22 -22.56 10.14
C GLY A 3 -7.69 -22.27 10.47
N GLU A 4 -8.10 -21.00 10.41
CA GLU A 4 -9.49 -20.60 10.64
C GLU A 4 -10.43 -21.23 9.60
N ASP A 5 -11.64 -21.56 10.04
CA ASP A 5 -12.71 -22.05 9.15
C ASP A 5 -13.03 -20.98 8.09
N PRO A 6 -12.96 -21.28 6.79
CA PRO A 6 -13.35 -20.33 5.74
C PRO A 6 -14.76 -19.76 5.93
N ALA A 7 -15.68 -20.50 6.54
CA ALA A 7 -17.03 -20.03 6.88
C ALA A 7 -17.03 -18.86 7.88
N ALA A 8 -15.97 -18.71 8.69
CA ALA A 8 -15.79 -17.60 9.62
C ALA A 8 -15.18 -16.35 8.96
N ILE A 9 -14.89 -16.38 7.65
CA ILE A 9 -14.23 -15.29 6.95
C ILE A 9 -15.16 -14.74 5.86
N ARG A 10 -15.27 -13.42 5.79
CA ARG A 10 -16.00 -12.69 4.74
C ARG A 10 -15.17 -11.56 4.19
N ILE A 11 -15.11 -11.46 2.87
CA ILE A 11 -14.40 -10.40 2.16
C ILE A 11 -15.43 -9.40 1.60
N LEU A 12 -15.26 -8.12 1.94
CA LEU A 12 -16.00 -6.99 1.38
C LEU A 12 -15.04 -6.16 0.52
N ASP A 13 -15.25 -6.14 -0.79
CA ASP A 13 -14.39 -5.39 -1.74
C ASP A 13 -15.19 -5.03 -3.00
N LEU A 14 -14.71 -4.07 -3.77
CA LEU A 14 -15.25 -3.73 -5.09
C LEU A 14 -15.03 -4.86 -6.11
N SER A 15 -13.94 -5.60 -5.97
CA SER A 15 -13.51 -6.65 -6.88
C SER A 15 -13.36 -7.99 -6.17
N LYS A 16 -13.82 -9.06 -6.82
CA LYS A 16 -13.61 -10.42 -6.32
C LYS A 16 -12.09 -10.72 -6.28
N PRO A 17 -11.60 -11.38 -5.22
CA PRO A 17 -10.21 -11.81 -5.18
C PRO A 17 -9.85 -12.67 -6.38
N THR A 18 -8.73 -12.33 -7.04
CA THR A 18 -8.23 -13.05 -8.22
C THR A 18 -7.20 -14.11 -7.87
N ARG A 19 -6.68 -14.09 -6.63
CA ARG A 19 -5.69 -15.08 -6.20
C ARG A 19 -6.38 -16.42 -6.00
N GLU A 20 -5.97 -17.43 -6.73
CA GLU A 20 -6.57 -18.77 -6.77
C GLU A 20 -6.73 -19.37 -5.37
N SER A 21 -5.69 -19.29 -4.54
CA SER A 21 -5.73 -19.75 -3.14
C SER A 21 -6.80 -19.09 -2.26
N VAL A 22 -7.32 -17.92 -2.64
CA VAL A 22 -8.42 -17.24 -1.93
C VAL A 22 -9.76 -17.50 -2.63
N ALA A 23 -9.77 -17.52 -3.97
CA ALA A 23 -10.97 -17.78 -4.76
C ALA A 23 -11.54 -19.19 -4.52
N GLU A 24 -10.66 -20.16 -4.26
CA GLU A 24 -10.99 -21.58 -4.04
C GLU A 24 -11.14 -21.96 -2.55
N SER A 25 -10.84 -21.04 -1.63
CA SER A 25 -10.83 -21.30 -0.18
C SER A 25 -12.21 -21.49 0.44
N GLY A 26 -13.29 -21.19 -0.28
CA GLY A 26 -14.65 -21.20 0.28
C GLY A 26 -15.02 -19.96 1.10
N VAL A 27 -14.15 -18.95 1.17
CA VAL A 27 -14.39 -17.67 1.85
C VAL A 27 -15.51 -16.89 1.15
N ALA A 28 -16.47 -16.39 1.91
CA ALA A 28 -17.57 -15.59 1.38
C ALA A 28 -17.10 -14.23 0.86
N TYR A 29 -17.58 -13.85 -0.33
CA TYR A 29 -17.30 -12.54 -0.92
C TYR A 29 -18.60 -11.77 -1.17
N ILE A 30 -18.64 -10.51 -0.75
CA ILE A 30 -19.74 -9.59 -1.04
C ILE A 30 -19.16 -8.34 -1.71
N LYS A 31 -19.62 -8.06 -2.93
CA LYS A 31 -19.23 -6.82 -3.63
C LYS A 31 -19.75 -5.61 -2.86
N THR A 32 -18.83 -4.78 -2.35
CA THR A 32 -19.18 -3.65 -1.48
C THR A 32 -18.31 -2.44 -1.80
N ASP A 33 -18.94 -1.31 -2.09
CA ASP A 33 -18.27 0.01 -2.10
C ASP A 33 -18.37 0.60 -0.70
N VAL A 34 -17.26 0.73 0.01
CA VAL A 34 -17.21 1.29 1.36
C VAL A 34 -17.70 2.74 1.42
N SER A 35 -17.66 3.47 0.30
CA SER A 35 -18.15 4.84 0.19
C SER A 35 -19.69 4.92 0.10
N ASP A 36 -20.36 3.81 -0.19
CA ASP A 36 -21.81 3.69 -0.19
C ASP A 36 -22.29 3.11 1.15
N LYS A 37 -22.88 3.97 1.97
CA LYS A 37 -23.40 3.60 3.30
C LYS A 37 -24.45 2.48 3.24
N ASN A 38 -25.27 2.46 2.19
CA ASN A 38 -26.31 1.44 2.05
C ASN A 38 -25.73 0.09 1.65
N ALA A 39 -24.74 0.08 0.72
CA ALA A 39 -24.04 -1.13 0.33
C ALA A 39 -23.32 -1.77 1.54
N VAL A 40 -22.65 -0.94 2.36
CA VAL A 40 -22.02 -1.41 3.59
C VAL A 40 -23.04 -1.98 4.57
N ALA A 41 -24.15 -1.27 4.81
CA ALA A 41 -25.20 -1.75 5.72
C ALA A 41 -25.81 -3.08 5.26
N GLN A 42 -26.05 -3.26 3.96
CA GLN A 42 -26.56 -4.52 3.37
C GLN A 42 -25.54 -5.66 3.54
N ALA A 43 -24.25 -5.41 3.31
CA ALA A 43 -23.21 -6.41 3.48
C ALA A 43 -23.13 -6.92 4.94
N PHE A 44 -23.29 -6.02 5.92
CA PHE A 44 -23.32 -6.39 7.34
C PHE A 44 -24.62 -7.03 7.78
N ALA A 45 -25.75 -6.79 7.10
CA ALA A 45 -27.02 -7.44 7.37
C ALA A 45 -27.07 -8.91 6.89
N THR A 46 -26.14 -9.34 6.05
CA THR A 46 -26.03 -10.73 5.62
C THR A 46 -25.67 -11.63 6.80
N SER A 47 -26.51 -12.62 7.11
CA SER A 47 -26.29 -13.55 8.22
C SER A 47 -24.99 -14.34 8.08
N TRP A 48 -24.42 -14.72 9.21
CA TRP A 48 -23.33 -15.69 9.29
C TRP A 48 -23.90 -17.11 9.37
N PRO A 49 -23.16 -18.14 8.93
CA PRO A 49 -23.53 -19.54 9.19
C PRO A 49 -23.66 -19.82 10.70
N ASP A 50 -24.61 -20.66 11.07
CA ASP A 50 -24.88 -20.98 12.49
C ASP A 50 -23.64 -21.49 13.24
N SER A 51 -22.77 -22.22 12.54
CA SER A 51 -21.50 -22.76 13.08
C SER A 51 -20.53 -21.71 13.62
N VAL A 52 -20.65 -20.46 13.15
CA VAL A 52 -19.68 -19.38 13.50
C VAL A 52 -20.32 -18.17 14.17
N GLN A 53 -21.65 -18.15 14.34
CA GLN A 53 -22.37 -16.99 14.93
C GLN A 53 -21.93 -16.64 16.36
N ALA A 54 -21.46 -17.62 17.12
CA ALA A 54 -21.00 -17.42 18.51
C ALA A 54 -19.55 -16.91 18.62
N LEU A 55 -18.82 -16.83 17.50
CA LEU A 55 -17.44 -16.36 17.51
C LEU A 55 -17.37 -14.84 17.64
N PRO A 56 -16.32 -14.29 18.29
CA PRO A 56 -16.05 -12.86 18.28
C PRO A 56 -15.94 -12.31 16.85
N LEU A 57 -16.59 -11.18 16.58
CA LEU A 57 -16.52 -10.54 15.27
C LEU A 57 -15.44 -9.48 15.25
N THR A 58 -14.45 -9.68 14.39
CA THR A 58 -13.40 -8.70 14.11
C THR A 58 -13.49 -8.19 12.68
N VAL A 59 -13.38 -6.88 12.50
CA VAL A 59 -13.29 -6.25 11.18
C VAL A 59 -11.88 -5.72 10.95
N PHE A 60 -11.22 -6.22 9.91
CA PHE A 60 -9.96 -5.67 9.39
C PHE A 60 -10.26 -4.71 8.23
N HIS A 61 -10.15 -3.42 8.48
CA HIS A 61 -10.41 -2.38 7.48
C HIS A 61 -9.13 -1.98 6.76
N THR A 62 -8.87 -2.59 5.60
CA THR A 62 -7.66 -2.39 4.80
C THR A 62 -7.88 -1.53 3.56
N VAL A 63 -9.14 -1.14 3.29
CA VAL A 63 -9.50 -0.37 2.10
C VAL A 63 -8.93 1.04 2.18
N ALA A 64 -8.37 1.51 1.05
CA ALA A 64 -7.99 2.91 0.89
C ALA A 64 -7.93 3.30 -0.59
N TYR A 65 -8.28 4.56 -0.88
CA TYR A 65 -7.89 5.20 -2.12
C TYR A 65 -6.44 5.68 -1.97
N ILE A 66 -5.53 5.06 -2.72
CA ILE A 66 -4.08 5.30 -2.62
C ILE A 66 -3.58 5.98 -3.90
N ASN A 67 -3.32 7.26 -3.83
CA ASN A 67 -2.57 7.99 -4.83
C ASN A 67 -1.60 8.95 -4.11
N PRO A 68 -0.31 8.65 -4.01
CA PRO A 68 0.66 9.44 -3.25
C PRO A 68 1.11 10.71 -3.99
N SER A 69 0.64 10.95 -5.22
CA SER A 69 1.15 12.02 -6.07
C SER A 69 0.48 13.38 -5.84
N GLU A 70 -0.71 13.42 -5.23
CA GLU A 70 -1.53 14.61 -5.11
C GLU A 70 -1.46 15.21 -3.69
N ARG A 71 -1.35 16.56 -3.61
CA ARG A 71 -1.25 17.30 -2.34
C ARG A 71 -2.15 18.54 -2.24
N LYS A 72 -2.87 18.89 -3.29
CA LYS A 72 -3.71 20.09 -3.31
C LYS A 72 -5.15 19.79 -2.99
N ALA A 73 -5.83 20.70 -2.30
CA ALA A 73 -7.23 20.57 -1.90
C ALA A 73 -8.17 20.23 -3.08
N ALA A 74 -7.84 20.69 -4.29
CA ALA A 74 -8.60 20.39 -5.50
C ALA A 74 -8.71 18.89 -5.80
N PHE A 75 -7.82 18.04 -5.26
CA PHE A 75 -7.80 16.60 -5.49
C PHE A 75 -8.41 15.79 -4.35
N LEU A 76 -8.81 16.39 -3.23
CA LEU A 76 -9.23 15.70 -2.02
C LEU A 76 -10.49 14.85 -2.15
N SER A 77 -11.43 15.20 -3.03
CA SER A 77 -12.76 14.56 -3.08
C SER A 77 -12.74 13.02 -3.08
N PRO A 78 -12.01 12.31 -3.98
CA PRO A 78 -12.00 10.85 -3.98
C PRO A 78 -11.36 10.25 -2.71
N TYR A 79 -10.38 10.93 -2.13
CA TYR A 79 -9.74 10.49 -0.89
C TYR A 79 -10.69 10.61 0.31
N ILE A 80 -11.42 11.74 0.43
CA ILE A 80 -12.41 11.93 1.49
C ILE A 80 -13.48 10.86 1.39
N LYS A 81 -14.03 10.66 0.17
CA LYS A 81 -15.10 9.70 -0.07
C LYS A 81 -14.74 8.28 0.38
N VAL A 82 -13.55 7.79 0.04
CA VAL A 82 -13.15 6.42 0.36
C VAL A 82 -12.48 6.33 1.73
N ASN A 83 -11.47 7.18 2.01
CA ASN A 83 -10.66 7.00 3.20
C ASN A 83 -11.33 7.50 4.48
N ILE A 84 -12.14 8.57 4.41
CA ILE A 84 -12.79 9.16 5.60
C ILE A 84 -14.22 8.67 5.73
N GLU A 85 -15.06 8.91 4.70
CA GLU A 85 -16.48 8.53 4.74
C GLU A 85 -16.65 7.01 4.70
N GLY A 86 -15.84 6.31 3.88
CA GLY A 86 -15.80 4.86 3.85
C GLY A 86 -15.42 4.27 5.20
N THR A 87 -14.40 4.81 5.88
CA THR A 87 -14.04 4.38 7.24
C THR A 87 -15.17 4.63 8.23
N ARG A 88 -15.86 5.77 8.15
CA ARG A 88 -17.02 6.09 9.00
C ARG A 88 -18.17 5.09 8.77
N ASN A 89 -18.50 4.81 7.50
CA ASN A 89 -19.53 3.84 7.17
C ASN A 89 -19.22 2.45 7.72
N MET A 90 -17.97 2.01 7.58
CA MET A 90 -17.50 0.74 8.11
C MET A 90 -17.56 0.69 9.65
N LEU A 91 -17.12 1.73 10.35
CA LEU A 91 -17.20 1.83 11.81
C LEU A 91 -18.65 1.77 12.30
N ASP A 92 -19.55 2.52 11.66
CA ASP A 92 -20.96 2.56 12.03
C ASP A 92 -21.64 1.20 11.85
N ALA A 93 -21.39 0.54 10.71
CA ALA A 93 -21.94 -0.78 10.42
C ALA A 93 -21.38 -1.86 11.34
N THR A 94 -20.08 -1.84 11.59
CA THR A 94 -19.38 -2.75 12.51
C THR A 94 -19.94 -2.64 13.95
N LYS A 95 -20.13 -1.42 14.44
CA LYS A 95 -20.75 -1.16 15.74
C LYS A 95 -22.17 -1.70 15.83
N LYS A 96 -22.99 -1.46 14.78
CA LYS A 96 -24.37 -1.95 14.71
C LYS A 96 -24.45 -3.48 14.66
N ALA A 97 -23.48 -4.12 14.04
CA ALA A 97 -23.37 -5.57 13.99
C ALA A 97 -22.91 -6.19 15.31
N GLY A 98 -22.60 -5.39 16.33
CA GLY A 98 -22.16 -5.87 17.64
C GLY A 98 -20.74 -6.45 17.62
N ALA A 99 -19.89 -6.01 16.71
CA ALA A 99 -18.52 -6.51 16.63
C ALA A 99 -17.68 -6.15 17.86
N ASP A 100 -16.75 -7.02 18.20
CA ASP A 100 -15.82 -6.89 19.33
C ASP A 100 -14.64 -6.00 18.99
N CYS A 101 -14.11 -6.14 17.78
CA CYS A 101 -12.89 -5.47 17.33
C CYS A 101 -13.00 -4.84 15.95
N PHE A 102 -12.27 -3.71 15.79
CA PHE A 102 -12.04 -3.05 14.50
C PHE A 102 -10.58 -2.61 14.40
N VAL A 103 -9.84 -3.23 13.50
CA VAL A 103 -8.43 -2.89 13.25
C VAL A 103 -8.28 -2.32 11.86
N ALA A 104 -7.88 -1.04 11.77
CA ALA A 104 -7.70 -0.40 10.47
C ALA A 104 -6.22 -0.32 10.05
N THR A 105 -6.00 -0.38 8.75
CA THR A 105 -4.69 -0.04 8.16
C THR A 105 -4.61 1.45 7.93
N SER A 106 -3.78 2.15 8.72
CA SER A 106 -3.35 3.52 8.49
C SER A 106 -2.09 3.53 7.60
N SER A 107 -1.17 4.43 7.85
CA SER A 107 0.13 4.52 7.16
C SER A 107 1.13 5.24 8.04
N ALA A 108 2.39 4.84 8.03
CA ALA A 108 3.45 5.59 8.67
C ALA A 108 3.64 6.99 8.08
N SER A 109 3.17 7.22 6.84
CA SER A 109 3.18 8.54 6.19
C SER A 109 2.38 9.61 6.92
N VAL A 110 1.47 9.25 7.84
CA VAL A 110 0.75 10.22 8.68
C VAL A 110 1.68 11.00 9.62
N GLY A 111 2.83 10.43 9.94
CA GLY A 111 3.87 11.10 10.74
C GLY A 111 4.79 12.00 9.94
N LEU A 112 4.85 11.85 8.61
CA LEU A 112 5.78 12.59 7.77
C LEU A 112 5.40 14.07 7.63
N ARG A 113 6.45 14.89 7.52
CA ARG A 113 6.34 16.31 7.22
C ARG A 113 6.91 16.59 5.83
N PRO A 114 6.28 17.47 5.04
CA PRO A 114 6.81 17.81 3.73
C PRO A 114 8.16 18.52 3.89
N PRO A 115 9.23 18.04 3.23
CA PRO A 115 10.52 18.69 3.30
C PRO A 115 10.54 20.00 2.52
N SER A 116 11.33 20.97 2.98
CA SER A 116 11.67 22.15 2.19
C SER A 116 12.93 21.87 1.40
N TYR A 117 12.83 21.72 0.07
CA TYR A 117 13.97 21.41 -0.79
C TYR A 117 14.88 22.62 -1.08
N PHE A 118 14.38 23.83 -0.87
CA PHE A 118 15.11 25.06 -1.12
C PHE A 118 15.43 25.74 0.22
N PRO A 119 16.60 25.47 0.81
CA PRO A 119 17.00 26.09 2.07
C PRO A 119 17.22 27.59 1.88
N TRP A 120 16.87 28.37 2.89
CA TRP A 120 17.27 29.77 2.96
C TRP A 120 18.79 29.90 3.05
N PRO A 121 19.42 31.02 2.63
CA PRO A 121 20.87 31.17 2.60
C PRO A 121 21.58 30.93 3.95
N TRP A 122 20.85 31.05 5.05
CA TRP A 122 21.37 30.80 6.41
C TRP A 122 21.14 29.37 6.92
N GLN A 123 20.51 28.49 6.13
CA GLN A 123 20.27 27.09 6.49
C GLN A 123 21.33 26.21 5.84
N ALA A 124 21.98 25.34 6.64
CA ALA A 124 22.97 24.40 6.13
C ALA A 124 22.34 23.26 5.31
N TYR A 125 21.12 22.87 5.64
CA TYR A 125 20.41 21.75 5.00
C TYR A 125 18.93 22.08 4.76
N PRO A 126 18.28 21.41 3.79
CA PRO A 126 16.83 21.47 3.64
C PRO A 126 16.14 21.04 4.93
N LYS A 127 15.04 21.73 5.29
CA LYS A 127 14.25 21.39 6.46
C LYS A 127 13.50 20.06 6.25
N ASP A 128 13.41 19.26 7.29
CA ASP A 128 12.67 17.99 7.31
C ASP A 128 13.13 16.94 6.27
N ILE A 129 14.39 17.03 5.81
CA ILE A 129 14.97 16.04 4.91
C ILE A 129 15.37 14.74 5.66
N TYR A 130 15.63 14.82 6.97
CA TYR A 130 15.88 13.70 7.86
C TYR A 130 14.78 13.64 8.90
N GLN A 131 14.05 12.52 8.94
CA GLN A 131 12.92 12.36 9.85
C GLN A 131 13.06 11.05 10.63
N TYR A 132 13.11 11.21 11.96
CA TYR A 132 13.03 10.09 12.88
C TYR A 132 11.65 10.08 13.54
N LEU A 133 10.94 8.98 13.39
CA LEU A 133 9.53 8.83 13.78
C LEU A 133 9.38 7.66 14.75
N PRO A 134 9.78 7.85 16.02
CA PRO A 134 9.76 6.79 17.04
C PRO A 134 8.34 6.36 17.40
N ASN A 135 7.43 7.33 17.46
CA ASN A 135 5.99 7.10 17.71
C ASN A 135 5.25 8.31 17.17
N ALA A 136 4.18 8.09 16.44
CA ALA A 136 3.38 9.21 15.99
C ALA A 136 2.64 9.83 17.18
N ASP A 137 3.04 11.04 17.53
CA ASP A 137 2.33 11.89 18.49
C ASP A 137 0.87 12.06 18.04
N PRO A 138 -0.14 11.85 18.91
CA PRO A 138 -1.54 12.16 18.60
C PRO A 138 -1.75 13.59 18.10
N LYS A 139 -1.02 14.57 18.64
CA LYS A 139 -1.05 15.97 18.19
C LYS A 139 -0.56 16.14 16.75
N ALA A 140 0.24 15.20 16.25
CA ALA A 140 0.72 15.20 14.87
C ALA A 140 -0.40 14.91 13.85
N LEU A 141 -1.56 14.44 14.29
CA LEU A 141 -2.72 14.14 13.43
C LEU A 141 -3.66 15.33 13.22
N ASP A 142 -3.45 16.41 13.97
CA ASP A 142 -4.32 17.60 13.93
C ASP A 142 -3.68 18.77 13.16
N LEU A 143 -3.11 18.44 12.00
CA LEU A 143 -2.53 19.43 11.11
C LEU A 143 -3.45 19.71 9.91
N PRO A 144 -3.39 20.92 9.33
CA PRO A 144 -4.01 21.20 8.05
C PRO A 144 -3.37 20.38 6.92
N LEU A 145 -4.02 20.34 5.76
CA LEU A 145 -3.55 19.58 4.60
C LEU A 145 -2.08 19.88 4.23
N GLU A 146 -1.69 21.13 4.32
CA GLU A 146 -0.36 21.63 3.99
C GLU A 146 0.73 21.08 4.92
N GLY A 147 0.35 20.69 6.13
CA GLY A 147 1.24 20.03 7.11
C GLY A 147 1.56 18.58 6.76
N TYR A 148 0.86 18.01 5.76
CA TYR A 148 1.11 16.67 5.23
C TYR A 148 1.69 16.72 3.82
N GLY A 149 2.53 15.76 3.49
CA GLY A 149 3.18 15.73 2.19
C GLY A 149 2.24 15.40 1.02
N ALA A 150 1.07 14.82 1.29
CA ALA A 150 0.11 14.35 0.29
C ALA A 150 -1.33 14.31 0.82
N CYS A 151 -2.33 14.38 -0.08
CA CYS A 151 -3.75 14.18 0.23
C CYS A 151 -4.01 12.82 0.89
N TYR A 152 -3.29 11.79 0.43
CA TYR A 152 -3.35 10.46 1.01
C TYR A 152 -2.98 10.46 2.50
N ALA A 153 -1.84 11.03 2.86
CA ALA A 153 -1.38 11.06 4.25
C ALA A 153 -2.35 11.81 5.17
N TRP A 154 -2.87 12.97 4.72
CA TRP A 154 -3.86 13.75 5.46
C TRP A 154 -5.15 12.94 5.69
N THR A 155 -5.72 12.32 4.64
CA THR A 155 -6.97 11.56 4.78
C THR A 155 -6.79 10.29 5.62
N LYS A 156 -5.63 9.65 5.57
CA LYS A 156 -5.31 8.54 6.48
C LYS A 156 -5.21 9.01 7.93
N ALA A 157 -4.68 10.20 8.20
CA ALA A 157 -4.65 10.79 9.54
C ALA A 157 -6.08 11.06 10.06
N GLN A 158 -6.96 11.63 9.22
CA GLN A 158 -8.37 11.86 9.60
C GLN A 158 -9.12 10.53 9.85
N ALA A 159 -8.95 9.54 9.00
CA ALA A 159 -9.52 8.20 9.18
C ALA A 159 -9.01 7.54 10.46
N GLU A 160 -7.73 7.68 10.76
CA GLU A 160 -7.12 7.18 11.99
C GLU A 160 -7.74 7.80 13.24
N GLN A 161 -7.98 9.11 13.25
CA GLN A 161 -8.64 9.79 14.36
C GLN A 161 -10.04 9.22 14.62
N LEU A 162 -10.82 8.95 13.53
CA LEU A 162 -12.13 8.33 13.63
C LEU A 162 -12.07 6.95 14.29
N VAL A 163 -11.14 6.10 13.85
CA VAL A 163 -10.98 4.74 14.38
C VAL A 163 -10.56 4.77 15.84
N ARG A 164 -9.56 5.57 16.17
CA ARG A 164 -9.03 5.68 17.55
C ARG A 164 -10.06 6.26 18.51
N GLY A 165 -10.82 7.27 18.06
CA GLY A 165 -11.89 7.90 18.86
C GLY A 165 -13.11 6.99 19.06
N ALA A 166 -13.29 5.96 18.24
CA ALA A 166 -14.39 5.00 18.38
C ALA A 166 -14.15 3.93 19.45
N ASN A 167 -12.95 3.84 20.02
CA ASN A 167 -12.60 2.82 21.01
C ASN A 167 -13.40 2.96 22.31
N THR A 168 -14.00 1.85 22.74
CA THR A 168 -14.72 1.74 24.02
C THR A 168 -14.44 0.40 24.70
N ALA A 169 -14.94 0.20 25.91
CA ALA A 169 -14.80 -1.07 26.60
C ALA A 169 -15.49 -2.26 25.88
N ARG A 170 -16.55 -2.00 25.11
CA ARG A 170 -17.33 -3.03 24.40
C ARG A 170 -17.00 -3.13 22.91
N PHE A 171 -16.37 -2.13 22.33
CA PHE A 171 -15.95 -2.08 20.94
C PHE A 171 -14.50 -1.60 20.86
N ARG A 172 -13.59 -2.53 20.73
CA ARG A 172 -12.16 -2.27 20.75
C ARG A 172 -11.67 -1.89 19.37
N THR A 173 -11.03 -0.74 19.26
CA THR A 173 -10.52 -0.28 17.97
C THR A 173 -9.06 0.11 18.05
N GLY A 174 -8.40 0.11 16.89
CA GLY A 174 -7.06 0.64 16.76
C GLY A 174 -6.54 0.57 15.33
N VAL A 175 -5.33 1.02 15.11
CA VAL A 175 -4.75 1.12 13.78
C VAL A 175 -3.32 0.57 13.72
N ILE A 176 -3.01 -0.05 12.59
CA ILE A 176 -1.66 -0.42 12.20
C ILE A 176 -1.16 0.60 11.17
N ARG A 177 0.06 1.07 11.37
CA ARG A 177 0.78 2.00 10.47
C ARG A 177 1.93 1.26 9.78
N PRO A 178 1.71 0.67 8.60
CA PRO A 178 2.79 0.08 7.84
C PRO A 178 3.85 1.12 7.49
N GLY A 179 5.14 0.76 7.60
CA GLY A 179 6.26 1.50 7.05
C GLY A 179 6.19 1.63 5.52
N HIS A 180 7.26 2.02 4.86
CA HIS A 180 7.28 2.05 3.40
C HIS A 180 7.03 0.64 2.84
N GLY A 181 6.01 0.49 2.01
CA GLY A 181 5.71 -0.79 1.37
C GLY A 181 6.71 -1.07 0.25
N ALA A 182 7.46 -2.15 0.34
CA ALA A 182 8.25 -2.69 -0.77
C ALA A 182 7.38 -2.98 -2.02
N PHE A 183 6.07 -3.02 -1.83
CA PHE A 183 5.05 -3.23 -2.86
C PHE A 183 5.08 -2.19 -4.00
N PHE A 184 5.40 -0.91 -3.71
CA PHE A 184 5.49 0.11 -4.77
C PHE A 184 6.59 -0.19 -5.78
N ILE A 185 7.67 -0.80 -5.34
CA ILE A 185 8.79 -1.20 -6.20
C ILE A 185 8.35 -2.33 -7.13
N LYS A 186 7.64 -3.34 -6.60
CA LYS A 186 7.10 -4.45 -7.39
C LYS A 186 6.16 -3.97 -8.51
N HIS A 187 5.22 -3.09 -8.21
CA HIS A 187 4.15 -2.77 -9.17
C HIS A 187 4.61 -1.90 -10.35
N ARG A 188 5.59 -1.03 -10.15
CA ARG A 188 6.14 -0.14 -11.19
C ARG A 188 7.28 -0.77 -11.98
N SER A 189 8.20 -1.44 -11.30
CA SER A 189 9.35 -2.10 -11.92
C SER A 189 8.95 -3.27 -12.80
N ASN A 190 7.98 -4.05 -12.36
CA ASN A 190 7.58 -5.30 -13.01
C ASN A 190 6.88 -5.12 -14.37
N ARG A 191 6.27 -3.96 -14.63
CA ARG A 191 5.59 -3.75 -15.92
C ARG A 191 6.52 -3.33 -17.07
N ARG A 192 7.74 -2.83 -16.76
CA ARG A 192 8.62 -2.16 -17.75
C ARG A 192 10.10 -2.52 -17.63
N GLY A 193 10.47 -3.53 -16.86
CA GLY A 193 11.88 -3.87 -16.65
C GLY A 193 12.68 -2.80 -15.88
N GLY A 194 12.01 -2.04 -15.02
CA GLY A 194 12.63 -1.01 -14.17
C GLY A 194 11.98 0.36 -14.28
N SER A 195 12.57 1.34 -13.62
CA SER A 195 12.08 2.73 -13.60
C SER A 195 13.23 3.69 -13.33
N PRO A 196 13.28 4.85 -13.99
CA PRO A 196 14.18 5.92 -13.59
C PRO A 196 13.99 6.30 -12.12
N THR A 197 15.08 6.58 -11.42
CA THR A 197 15.09 6.88 -10.00
C THR A 197 15.96 8.09 -9.65
N TRP A 198 15.67 8.72 -8.54
CA TRP A 198 16.48 9.75 -7.87
C TRP A 198 16.68 9.42 -6.38
N LEU A 199 16.33 8.18 -5.98
CA LEU A 199 16.22 7.79 -4.58
C LEU A 199 17.40 6.94 -4.09
N SER A 200 18.41 6.66 -4.93
CA SER A 200 19.44 5.68 -4.62
C SER A 200 20.15 5.91 -3.29
N ASN A 201 20.29 7.16 -2.85
CA ASN A 201 20.94 7.51 -1.58
C ASN A 201 19.96 7.70 -0.41
N VAL A 202 18.65 7.54 -0.62
CA VAL A 202 17.66 7.74 0.43
C VAL A 202 17.56 6.50 1.31
N ILE A 203 17.52 6.72 2.62
CA ILE A 203 17.34 5.68 3.64
C ILE A 203 15.86 5.58 3.98
N SER A 204 15.32 4.36 4.03
CA SER A 204 13.95 4.12 4.48
C SER A 204 13.80 2.77 5.18
N HIS A 205 12.74 2.64 6.00
CA HIS A 205 12.28 1.38 6.56
C HIS A 205 11.14 0.81 5.74
N PHE A 206 11.28 -0.46 5.38
CA PHE A 206 10.29 -1.18 4.58
C PHE A 206 9.47 -2.13 5.44
N VAL A 207 8.35 -2.57 4.89
CA VAL A 207 7.53 -3.64 5.47
C VAL A 207 6.93 -4.50 4.36
N ASN A 208 7.03 -5.81 4.55
CA ASN A 208 6.36 -6.80 3.70
C ASN A 208 4.88 -6.91 4.08
N ALA A 209 4.01 -7.16 3.10
CA ALA A 209 2.57 -7.28 3.31
C ALA A 209 2.19 -8.41 4.28
N GLN A 210 2.97 -9.51 4.33
CA GLN A 210 2.74 -10.59 5.28
C GLN A 210 3.04 -10.13 6.71
N ASN A 211 4.12 -9.36 6.92
CA ASN A 211 4.43 -8.76 8.22
C ASN A 211 3.35 -7.76 8.68
N VAL A 212 2.78 -6.98 7.74
CA VAL A 212 1.63 -6.12 8.03
C VAL A 212 0.43 -6.94 8.50
N SER A 213 0.13 -8.07 7.83
CA SER A 213 -0.96 -8.96 8.22
C SER A 213 -0.75 -9.55 9.62
N ILE A 214 0.49 -9.94 9.94
CA ILE A 214 0.87 -10.41 11.29
C ILE A 214 0.67 -9.30 12.32
N GLY A 215 1.01 -8.05 11.98
CA GLY A 215 0.75 -6.89 12.84
C GLY A 215 -0.74 -6.71 13.16
N HIS A 216 -1.62 -6.87 12.15
CA HIS A 216 -3.07 -6.82 12.37
C HIS A 216 -3.56 -7.94 13.30
N LEU A 217 -3.08 -9.17 13.09
CA LEU A 217 -3.47 -10.32 13.93
C LEU A 217 -2.92 -10.22 15.35
N ALA A 218 -1.70 -9.70 15.53
CA ALA A 218 -1.13 -9.45 16.86
C ALA A 218 -1.93 -8.38 17.60
N PHE A 219 -2.34 -7.33 16.89
CA PHE A 219 -3.15 -6.27 17.50
C PHE A 219 -4.56 -6.75 17.86
N GLU A 220 -5.24 -7.48 16.98
CA GLU A 220 -6.50 -8.13 17.29
C GLU A 220 -6.39 -8.98 18.56
N HIS A 221 -5.39 -9.86 18.60
CA HIS A 221 -5.16 -10.73 19.76
C HIS A 221 -5.01 -9.90 21.05
N ALA A 222 -4.24 -8.83 21.01
CA ALA A 222 -4.06 -7.94 22.18
C ALA A 222 -5.34 -7.18 22.56
N LEU A 223 -6.17 -6.77 21.57
CA LEU A 223 -7.44 -6.10 21.82
C LEU A 223 -8.48 -7.01 22.47
N LEU A 224 -8.50 -8.30 22.11
CA LEU A 224 -9.45 -9.29 22.63
C LEU A 224 -9.09 -9.81 24.03
N GLN A 225 -7.89 -9.49 24.56
CA GLN A 225 -7.52 -9.85 25.93
C GLN A 225 -8.43 -9.14 26.93
N LYS A 226 -8.81 -9.86 28.00
CA LYS A 226 -9.47 -9.27 29.15
C LYS A 226 -8.56 -8.17 29.71
N ASP A 227 -9.07 -7.02 30.06
CA ASP A 227 -8.32 -5.88 30.60
C ASP A 227 -7.31 -5.22 29.61
N SER A 228 -7.49 -5.43 28.32
CA SER A 228 -6.66 -4.80 27.30
C SER A 228 -6.65 -3.29 27.40
N ARG A 229 -5.44 -2.70 27.49
CA ARG A 229 -5.21 -1.25 27.53
C ARG A 229 -4.70 -0.69 26.20
N VAL A 230 -4.56 -1.55 25.18
CA VAL A 230 -3.98 -1.17 23.87
C VAL A 230 -5.02 -0.56 22.91
N GLY A 231 -6.31 -0.59 23.28
CA GLY A 231 -7.38 -0.01 22.45
C GLY A 231 -7.21 1.51 22.26
N GLY A 232 -7.59 2.01 21.08
CA GLY A 232 -7.43 3.42 20.70
C GLY A 232 -6.00 3.81 20.31
N ASN A 233 -5.06 2.88 20.29
CA ASN A 233 -3.68 3.14 19.91
C ASN A 233 -3.39 2.93 18.42
N ALA A 234 -2.23 3.45 18.01
CA ALA A 234 -1.65 3.26 16.68
C ALA A 234 -0.27 2.63 16.83
N TYR A 235 0.01 1.61 16.03
CA TYR A 235 1.29 0.91 16.05
C TYR A 235 1.93 0.89 14.68
N CYS A 236 3.19 1.32 14.61
CA CYS A 236 4.01 1.14 13.42
C CYS A 236 4.46 -0.33 13.33
N VAL A 237 4.48 -0.88 12.12
CA VAL A 237 4.98 -2.23 11.84
C VAL A 237 5.99 -2.18 10.72
N LEU A 238 7.10 -2.89 10.90
CA LEU A 238 8.28 -2.86 10.04
C LEU A 238 8.78 -4.29 9.80
N ASP A 239 9.64 -4.46 8.81
CA ASP A 239 10.45 -5.66 8.68
C ASP A 239 11.55 -5.69 9.76
N PRO A 240 12.08 -6.86 10.15
CA PRO A 240 12.97 -6.99 11.32
C PRO A 240 14.42 -6.56 11.04
N ASN A 241 14.70 -5.93 9.92
CA ASN A 241 16.02 -5.45 9.56
C ASN A 241 16.16 -3.93 9.80
N PRO A 242 17.40 -3.40 9.91
CA PRO A 242 17.62 -1.97 9.98
C PRO A 242 17.15 -1.26 8.69
N PRO A 243 17.01 0.09 8.74
CA PRO A 243 16.69 0.88 7.54
C PRO A 243 17.66 0.58 6.41
N ILE A 244 17.14 0.56 5.18
CA ILE A 244 17.91 0.22 3.97
C ILE A 244 17.99 1.44 3.06
N ILE A 245 19.13 1.60 2.38
CA ILE A 245 19.29 2.58 1.30
C ILE A 245 18.59 2.03 0.05
N TYR A 246 17.78 2.85 -0.62
CA TYR A 246 17.09 2.43 -1.85
C TYR A 246 18.01 1.86 -2.92
N GLY A 247 19.23 2.40 -3.06
CA GLY A 247 20.22 1.88 -4.00
C GLY A 247 20.61 0.42 -3.74
N SER A 248 20.70 0.00 -2.47
CA SER A 248 20.93 -1.40 -2.11
C SER A 248 19.75 -2.27 -2.51
N LEU A 249 18.54 -1.80 -2.30
CA LEU A 249 17.30 -2.49 -2.68
C LEU A 249 17.18 -2.63 -4.21
N TYR A 250 17.53 -1.59 -4.97
CA TYR A 250 17.58 -1.64 -6.44
C TYR A 250 18.60 -2.66 -6.95
N LYS A 251 19.79 -2.70 -6.34
CA LYS A 251 20.81 -3.71 -6.66
C LYS A 251 20.34 -5.13 -6.38
N MET A 252 19.66 -5.37 -5.24
CA MET A 252 19.06 -6.66 -4.94
C MET A 252 18.05 -7.07 -6.02
N LEU A 253 17.12 -6.18 -6.40
CA LEU A 253 16.13 -6.45 -7.44
C LEU A 253 16.78 -6.75 -8.80
N SER A 254 17.77 -5.95 -9.21
CA SER A 254 18.48 -6.16 -10.49
C SER A 254 19.22 -7.49 -10.52
N ASN A 255 19.86 -7.88 -9.40
CA ASN A 255 20.63 -9.12 -9.32
C ASN A 255 19.76 -10.37 -9.26
N MET A 256 18.54 -10.27 -8.72
CA MET A 256 17.59 -11.38 -8.61
C MET A 256 16.72 -11.55 -9.87
N ALA A 257 16.64 -10.52 -10.73
CA ALA A 257 15.82 -10.57 -11.94
C ALA A 257 16.37 -11.58 -12.97
N HIS A 258 15.46 -12.24 -13.68
CA HIS A 258 15.83 -13.16 -14.75
C HIS A 258 16.60 -12.43 -15.86
N PRO A 259 17.69 -13.02 -16.41
CA PRO A 259 18.52 -12.37 -17.44
C PRO A 259 17.74 -11.91 -18.69
N SER A 260 16.70 -12.64 -19.10
CA SER A 260 15.84 -12.26 -20.22
C SER A 260 14.90 -11.08 -19.94
N THR A 261 14.69 -10.73 -18.67
CA THR A 261 13.83 -9.63 -18.24
C THR A 261 14.51 -8.79 -17.16
N PRO A 262 15.64 -8.12 -17.50
CA PRO A 262 16.42 -7.38 -16.54
C PRO A 262 15.62 -6.21 -15.96
N ILE A 263 15.84 -5.92 -14.68
CA ILE A 263 15.24 -4.77 -13.99
C ILE A 263 16.34 -3.73 -13.77
N ASN A 264 16.16 -2.53 -14.34
CA ASN A 264 17.14 -1.47 -14.30
C ASN A 264 16.57 -0.20 -13.65
N PHE A 265 17.41 0.51 -12.91
CA PHE A 265 17.07 1.76 -12.23
C PHE A 265 18.04 2.86 -12.62
N PRO A 266 17.93 3.44 -13.84
CA PRO A 266 18.82 4.55 -14.26
C PRO A 266 18.58 5.77 -13.37
N GLU A 267 19.68 6.37 -12.90
CA GLU A 267 19.62 7.57 -12.07
C GLU A 267 19.38 8.82 -12.91
N ILE A 268 18.52 9.70 -12.42
CA ILE A 268 18.24 11.01 -12.97
C ILE A 268 18.41 12.08 -11.88
N PRO A 269 18.91 13.28 -12.24
CA PRO A 269 19.06 14.36 -11.27
C PRO A 269 17.72 14.73 -10.63
N GLN A 270 17.66 14.68 -9.30
CA GLN A 270 16.45 14.96 -8.53
C GLN A 270 15.84 16.33 -8.86
N ILE A 271 16.66 17.36 -9.00
CA ILE A 271 16.22 18.73 -9.26
C ILE A 271 15.42 18.84 -10.58
N THR A 272 15.90 18.19 -11.64
CA THR A 272 15.23 18.20 -12.95
C THR A 272 13.85 17.57 -12.87
N VAL A 273 13.78 16.42 -12.20
CA VAL A 273 12.51 15.68 -12.04
C VAL A 273 11.54 16.44 -11.13
N LEU A 274 12.06 17.10 -10.09
CA LEU A 274 11.26 17.92 -9.18
C LEU A 274 10.67 19.14 -9.91
N LEU A 275 11.45 19.84 -10.73
CA LEU A 275 10.94 20.98 -11.53
C LEU A 275 9.85 20.53 -12.50
N MET A 276 10.05 19.40 -13.18
CA MET A 276 9.06 18.79 -14.06
C MET A 276 7.79 18.40 -13.27
N ALA A 277 7.93 17.87 -12.07
CA ALA A 277 6.80 17.53 -11.21
C ALA A 277 5.93 18.75 -10.84
N TYR A 278 6.54 19.92 -10.59
CA TYR A 278 5.80 21.16 -10.37
C TYR A 278 5.03 21.60 -11.63
N VAL A 279 5.63 21.49 -12.80
CA VAL A 279 4.95 21.81 -14.09
C VAL A 279 3.75 20.89 -14.29
N ILE A 280 3.90 19.59 -14.04
CA ILE A 280 2.83 18.60 -14.13
C ILE A 280 1.70 18.91 -13.14
N GLU A 281 2.03 19.26 -11.89
CA GLU A 281 1.03 19.64 -10.88
C GLU A 281 0.20 20.84 -11.37
N GLN A 282 0.86 21.90 -11.89
CA GLN A 282 0.15 23.09 -12.41
C GLN A 282 -0.73 22.72 -13.61
N TYR A 283 -0.24 21.89 -14.52
CA TYR A 283 -1.03 21.41 -15.65
C TYR A 283 -2.29 20.66 -15.19
N GLN A 284 -2.17 19.76 -14.22
CA GLN A 284 -3.30 19.01 -13.68
C GLN A 284 -4.32 19.92 -12.98
N LEU A 285 -3.84 20.92 -12.23
CA LEU A 285 -4.72 21.93 -11.61
C LEU A 285 -5.45 22.77 -12.62
N LEU A 286 -4.76 23.23 -13.67
CA LEU A 286 -5.34 24.01 -14.77
C LEU A 286 -6.40 23.19 -15.50
N ARG A 287 -6.06 21.95 -15.89
CA ARG A 287 -6.98 21.03 -16.55
C ARG A 287 -8.26 20.81 -15.73
N ARG A 288 -8.13 20.59 -14.44
CA ARG A 288 -9.27 20.33 -13.57
C ARG A 288 -10.17 21.55 -13.36
N LYS A 289 -9.59 22.74 -13.25
CA LYS A 289 -10.32 23.98 -12.94
C LYS A 289 -10.93 24.67 -14.14
N ILE A 290 -10.24 24.69 -15.26
CA ILE A 290 -10.52 25.59 -16.37
C ILE A 290 -10.82 24.84 -17.66
N LEU A 291 -10.13 23.75 -17.97
CA LEU A 291 -10.15 23.13 -19.29
C LEU A 291 -10.28 21.59 -19.20
N PRO A 292 -11.48 21.06 -18.87
CA PRO A 292 -11.68 19.59 -18.89
C PRO A 292 -11.41 18.96 -20.27
N ALA A 293 -11.50 19.74 -21.36
CA ALA A 293 -11.23 19.31 -22.72
C ALA A 293 -9.73 19.16 -23.07
N VAL A 294 -8.83 19.69 -22.21
CA VAL A 294 -7.38 19.51 -22.41
C VAL A 294 -7.02 18.02 -22.24
N PRO A 295 -6.18 17.43 -23.11
CA PRO A 295 -5.83 16.01 -23.06
C PRO A 295 -5.32 15.56 -21.69
N ALA A 296 -5.70 14.35 -21.28
CA ALA A 296 -5.15 13.75 -20.07
C ALA A 296 -3.70 13.35 -20.30
N LEU A 297 -2.84 13.63 -19.32
CA LEU A 297 -1.48 13.08 -19.32
C LEU A 297 -1.53 11.56 -19.11
N SER A 298 -0.49 10.86 -19.56
CA SER A 298 -0.33 9.43 -19.26
C SER A 298 -0.32 9.21 -17.74
N ALA A 299 -0.72 8.01 -17.30
CA ALA A 299 -0.76 7.66 -15.88
C ALA A 299 0.60 7.88 -15.18
N ASP A 300 1.71 7.60 -15.88
CA ASP A 300 3.06 7.79 -15.32
C ASP A 300 3.42 9.26 -15.12
N LEU A 301 3.08 10.12 -16.10
CA LEU A 301 3.28 11.56 -15.96
C LEU A 301 2.36 12.13 -14.90
N THR A 302 1.10 11.71 -14.86
CA THR A 302 0.16 12.13 -13.81
C THR A 302 0.64 11.78 -12.42
N PHE A 303 1.36 10.65 -12.27
CA PHE A 303 1.93 10.24 -11.00
C PHE A 303 3.13 11.12 -10.57
N LEU A 304 3.88 11.70 -11.50
CA LEU A 304 5.04 12.51 -11.21
C LEU A 304 4.63 13.92 -10.78
N GLN A 305 4.30 14.09 -9.51
CA GLN A 305 3.96 15.36 -8.88
C GLN A 305 4.76 15.56 -7.58
N PRO A 306 4.87 16.79 -7.03
CA PRO A 306 5.71 17.10 -5.87
C PRO A 306 5.40 16.28 -4.61
N ALA A 307 4.17 15.78 -4.46
CA ALA A 307 3.83 14.94 -3.31
C ALA A 307 4.62 13.62 -3.27
N VAL A 308 4.96 13.05 -4.43
CA VAL A 308 5.81 11.85 -4.49
C VAL A 308 7.16 12.12 -3.86
N PHE A 309 7.75 13.29 -4.13
CA PHE A 309 9.02 13.72 -3.53
C PHE A 309 8.88 13.90 -2.02
N ASN A 310 7.77 14.53 -1.56
CA ASN A 310 7.53 14.74 -0.14
C ASN A 310 7.48 13.43 0.66
N LEU A 311 6.99 12.35 0.04
CA LEU A 311 6.84 11.06 0.70
C LEU A 311 8.06 10.15 0.52
N SER A 312 8.84 10.31 -0.54
CA SER A 312 9.89 9.35 -0.89
C SER A 312 11.32 9.87 -0.78
N SER A 313 11.54 11.21 -0.87
CA SER A 313 12.90 11.76 -0.87
C SER A 313 13.50 12.05 0.51
N PRO A 314 12.75 12.24 1.61
CA PRO A 314 13.35 12.33 2.93
C PRO A 314 13.99 11.00 3.35
N HIS A 315 15.07 11.08 4.12
CA HIS A 315 15.57 9.95 4.87
C HIS A 315 14.65 9.71 6.06
N ILE A 316 14.06 8.51 6.13
CA ILE A 316 13.04 8.23 7.12
C ILE A 316 13.42 6.99 7.91
N VAL A 317 13.46 7.15 9.23
CA VAL A 317 13.67 6.06 10.18
C VAL A 317 12.43 5.97 11.08
N TYR A 318 11.75 4.84 11.00
CA TYR A 318 10.65 4.48 11.89
C TYR A 318 11.14 3.52 12.98
N THR A 319 10.37 3.38 14.07
CA THR A 319 10.52 2.28 15.01
C THR A 319 9.18 1.58 15.23
N ASP A 320 9.25 0.29 15.50
CA ASP A 320 8.12 -0.57 15.87
C ASP A 320 8.21 -1.09 17.34
N ASP A 321 9.11 -0.50 18.13
CA ASP A 321 9.36 -0.89 19.54
C ASP A 321 8.08 -1.01 20.37
N ARG A 322 7.12 -0.08 20.16
CA ARG A 322 5.84 -0.14 20.87
C ARG A 322 5.00 -1.34 20.41
N ALA A 323 4.98 -1.63 19.12
CA ALA A 323 4.26 -2.80 18.60
C ALA A 323 4.85 -4.09 19.18
N GLN A 324 6.18 -4.18 19.25
CA GLN A 324 6.85 -5.35 19.84
C GLN A 324 6.50 -5.51 21.32
N LYS A 325 6.55 -4.43 22.10
CA LYS A 325 6.37 -4.45 23.56
C LYS A 325 4.90 -4.58 23.98
N GLU A 326 3.99 -3.85 23.31
CA GLU A 326 2.61 -3.70 23.76
C GLU A 326 1.65 -4.71 23.14
N ILE A 327 1.89 -5.13 21.88
CA ILE A 327 1.02 -6.08 21.16
C ILE A 327 1.74 -7.36 20.74
N GLY A 328 3.01 -7.56 21.13
CA GLY A 328 3.78 -8.77 20.85
C GLY A 328 4.11 -8.95 19.36
N TYR A 329 4.17 -7.86 18.58
CA TYR A 329 4.51 -7.92 17.17
C TYR A 329 5.90 -8.50 16.94
N LYS A 330 6.00 -9.49 16.04
CA LYS A 330 7.26 -10.06 15.59
C LYS A 330 7.16 -10.31 14.10
N ALA A 331 7.96 -9.60 13.33
CA ALA A 331 8.04 -9.76 11.88
C ALA A 331 8.94 -10.95 11.53
N PRO A 332 8.45 -12.01 10.89
CA PRO A 332 9.27 -13.17 10.51
C PRO A 332 10.03 -12.97 9.20
N ILE A 333 9.67 -12.01 8.36
CA ILE A 333 10.20 -11.87 7.00
C ILE A 333 11.01 -10.59 6.91
N THR A 334 12.29 -10.71 6.53
CA THR A 334 13.15 -9.55 6.23
C THR A 334 12.75 -8.89 4.91
N THR A 335 13.16 -7.66 4.70
CA THR A 335 12.93 -6.95 3.42
C THR A 335 13.55 -7.70 2.25
N SER A 336 14.75 -8.28 2.42
CA SER A 336 15.43 -9.07 1.37
C SER A 336 14.67 -10.34 1.02
N GLU A 337 14.17 -11.09 2.00
CA GLU A 337 13.33 -12.27 1.77
C GLU A 337 12.01 -11.91 1.08
N GLY A 338 11.35 -10.83 1.52
CA GLY A 338 10.14 -10.33 0.87
C GLY A 338 10.34 -9.90 -0.57
N LEU A 339 11.50 -9.31 -0.89
CA LEU A 339 11.89 -8.97 -2.26
C LEU A 339 12.16 -10.22 -3.09
N ALA A 340 12.89 -11.20 -2.54
CA ALA A 340 13.16 -12.47 -3.21
C ALA A 340 11.86 -13.16 -3.61
N LEU A 341 10.89 -13.28 -2.69
CA LEU A 341 9.56 -13.82 -2.98
C LEU A 341 8.83 -13.05 -4.09
N ALA A 342 8.97 -11.71 -4.10
CA ALA A 342 8.36 -10.89 -5.14
C ALA A 342 8.99 -11.06 -6.52
N VAL A 343 10.31 -11.28 -6.57
CA VAL A 343 11.06 -11.51 -7.81
C VAL A 343 10.86 -12.92 -8.35
N LEU A 344 10.67 -13.93 -7.49
CA LEU A 344 10.32 -15.28 -7.92
C LEU A 344 9.05 -15.28 -8.78
N ASP A 345 7.96 -14.67 -8.32
CA ASP A 345 6.72 -14.53 -9.08
C ASP A 345 6.93 -13.78 -10.43
N TRP A 346 7.87 -12.85 -10.48
CA TRP A 346 8.26 -12.17 -11.71
C TRP A 346 9.02 -13.09 -12.67
N ASN A 347 10.00 -13.82 -12.16
CA ASN A 347 10.84 -14.71 -12.96
C ASN A 347 10.02 -15.87 -13.52
N GLU A 348 9.12 -16.48 -12.75
CA GLU A 348 8.21 -17.53 -13.24
C GLU A 348 7.35 -17.05 -14.41
N LYS A 349 6.82 -15.82 -14.34
CA LYS A 349 6.07 -15.21 -15.42
C LYS A 349 6.94 -14.88 -16.65
N ALA A 350 8.20 -14.55 -16.44
CA ALA A 350 9.17 -14.31 -17.50
C ALA A 350 9.51 -15.61 -18.24
N GLU A 351 9.79 -16.69 -17.50
CA GLU A 351 10.06 -18.01 -18.05
C GLU A 351 8.87 -18.55 -18.84
N ALA A 352 7.65 -18.39 -18.33
CA ALA A 352 6.44 -18.80 -19.03
C ALA A 352 6.27 -18.07 -20.38
N LYS A 353 6.61 -16.76 -20.43
CA LYS A 353 6.59 -16.00 -21.68
C LYS A 353 7.66 -16.47 -22.66
N VAL A 354 8.88 -16.73 -22.21
CA VAL A 354 9.96 -17.25 -23.06
C VAL A 354 9.54 -18.60 -23.67
N LYS A 355 9.06 -19.54 -22.86
CA LYS A 355 8.56 -20.84 -23.32
C LYS A 355 7.43 -20.72 -24.35
N ALA A 356 6.48 -19.78 -24.14
CA ALA A 356 5.40 -19.54 -25.09
C ALA A 356 5.90 -18.97 -26.42
N THR A 357 6.93 -18.10 -26.38
CA THR A 357 7.54 -17.53 -27.59
C THR A 357 8.33 -18.58 -28.36
N ASP A 358 9.08 -19.42 -27.67
CA ASP A 358 9.86 -20.51 -28.27
C ASP A 358 8.93 -21.57 -28.91
N ALA A 359 7.83 -21.92 -28.23
CA ALA A 359 6.81 -22.83 -28.79
C ALA A 359 6.17 -22.27 -30.07
N SER A 360 5.81 -20.99 -30.08
CA SER A 360 5.26 -20.35 -31.30
C SER A 360 6.27 -20.22 -32.43
N ALA A 361 7.56 -20.10 -32.12
CA ALA A 361 8.63 -20.05 -33.11
C ALA A 361 8.91 -21.44 -33.72
N SER A 362 8.81 -22.51 -32.91
CA SER A 362 8.93 -23.90 -33.42
C SER A 362 7.77 -24.28 -34.34
N ASP A 363 6.54 -23.92 -33.97
CA ASP A 363 5.36 -24.16 -34.78
C ASP A 363 5.43 -23.46 -36.18
N LEU A 364 5.99 -22.25 -36.22
CA LEU A 364 6.23 -21.48 -37.42
C LEU A 364 7.36 -22.06 -38.31
N GLN A 365 8.28 -22.83 -37.73
CA GLN A 365 9.34 -23.53 -38.46
C GLN A 365 8.85 -24.86 -39.03
N GLU A 366 7.97 -25.58 -38.33
CA GLU A 366 7.36 -26.81 -38.83
C GLU A 366 6.38 -26.53 -40.01
N GLU A 367 5.69 -25.39 -39.99
CA GLU A 367 4.77 -25.00 -41.08
C GLU A 367 5.49 -24.60 -42.39
N LYS A 368 6.81 -24.33 -42.34
CA LYS A 368 7.62 -23.97 -43.51
C LYS A 368 8.30 -25.15 -44.21
N VAL A 369 8.17 -26.37 -43.71
CA VAL A 369 8.61 -27.57 -44.41
C VAL A 369 7.53 -28.00 -45.40
N VAL A 370 7.46 -27.34 -46.53
CA VAL A 370 6.64 -27.77 -47.67
C VAL A 370 7.30 -29.03 -48.27
N PRO A 371 6.63 -30.16 -48.36
CA PRO A 371 7.19 -31.33 -49.03
C PRO A 371 7.40 -31.06 -50.54
N GLU A 372 8.60 -31.36 -51.03
CA GLU A 372 8.89 -31.28 -52.47
C GLU A 372 7.89 -32.13 -53.26
N PRO A 373 7.37 -31.62 -54.40
CA PRO A 373 6.49 -32.41 -55.25
C PRO A 373 7.25 -33.60 -55.86
N PRO A 374 6.60 -34.78 -56.00
CA PRO A 374 7.24 -35.98 -56.59
C PRO A 374 7.68 -35.72 -58.02
N MET A 375 8.96 -35.96 -58.31
CA MET A 375 9.48 -35.93 -59.64
C MET A 375 8.78 -37.04 -60.50
N ILE A 376 8.03 -36.62 -61.48
CA ILE A 376 7.46 -37.53 -62.54
C ILE A 376 8.60 -37.94 -63.43
N ARG A 377 8.84 -39.26 -63.53
CA ARG A 377 9.66 -39.86 -64.51
C ARG A 377 8.78 -40.31 -65.74
#